data_a0a5e825cd7c86f8aec19fbdf14fa544
#
_entry.id   a0a5e825cd7c86f8aec19fbdf14fa544
#
_cell.length_a   1.000
_cell.length_b   1.000
_cell.length_c   1.000
_cell.angle_alpha   90.00
_cell.angle_beta   90.00
_cell.angle_gamma   90.00
#
_symmetry.space_group_name_H-M   'P 1'
#
loop_
_entity.id
_entity.type
_entity.pdbx_description
1 polymer ?
#
loop_
_entity_poly.entity_id
_entity_poly.type
_entity_poly.pdbx_seq_one_letter_code
_entity_poly.pdbx_strand_id
1 'polypeptide(L)'
;MSLNLKFALAYAGAGLPIFPLNGKQPATRHGFKDATTDRDQIIEWWNENPNYNIGLPLPENSCAIDIDPRSGGLHGLAELETNYAPLPETTITISGRNDGGKHYYFKVPPGRLTDRNLPEGIDIRVGERHYLVAPPSVHPDTGGHYRFAEPEHPIADCPRWLLDLIRPTIKPVEAPVVRDGETGAGLIRFVAEAQEGQRNHILFWALCESLKDGIYPAIKQDLLNAALSVGLSEQEFHTTAASAERRMS
;
A
#
# COMPACT_ATOMS: atom_id res chain seq x y z
N MET A 1 -16.68 -31.74 -4.44
CA MET A 1 -16.14 -30.46 -3.98
C MET A 1 -14.90 -30.17 -4.82
N SER A 2 -14.88 -29.02 -5.50
CA SER A 2 -13.72 -28.62 -6.32
C SER A 2 -12.47 -28.38 -5.46
N LEU A 3 -11.27 -28.44 -6.08
CA LEU A 3 -10.01 -28.18 -5.36
C LEU A 3 -10.01 -26.75 -4.81
N ASN A 4 -10.42 -25.77 -5.63
CA ASN A 4 -10.49 -24.37 -5.21
C ASN A 4 -11.43 -24.16 -4.03
N LEU A 5 -12.63 -24.78 -4.01
CA LEU A 5 -13.53 -24.68 -2.85
C LEU A 5 -12.88 -25.24 -1.58
N LYS A 6 -12.18 -26.38 -1.68
CA LYS A 6 -11.49 -26.97 -0.52
C LYS A 6 -10.47 -25.98 0.08
N PHE A 7 -9.66 -25.33 -0.78
CA PHE A 7 -8.65 -24.37 -0.33
C PHE A 7 -9.28 -23.04 0.13
N ALA A 8 -10.34 -22.56 -0.55
CA ALA A 8 -11.10 -21.39 -0.12
C ALA A 8 -11.61 -21.54 1.32
N LEU A 9 -12.19 -22.69 1.63
CA LEU A 9 -12.63 -23.02 2.99
C LEU A 9 -11.47 -23.17 3.98
N ALA A 10 -10.31 -23.64 3.55
CA ALA A 10 -9.12 -23.71 4.39
C ALA A 10 -8.58 -22.31 4.72
N TYR A 11 -8.51 -21.41 3.74
CA TYR A 11 -8.15 -20.01 3.99
C TYR A 11 -9.12 -19.34 4.96
N ALA A 12 -10.42 -19.46 4.72
CA ALA A 12 -11.43 -18.91 5.61
C ALA A 12 -11.34 -19.49 7.04
N GLY A 13 -11.09 -20.80 7.16
CA GLY A 13 -10.85 -21.46 8.44
C GLY A 13 -9.59 -20.98 9.18
N ALA A 14 -8.60 -20.48 8.45
CA ALA A 14 -7.43 -19.81 9.00
C ALA A 14 -7.65 -18.31 9.30
N GLY A 15 -8.88 -17.81 9.14
CA GLY A 15 -9.23 -16.40 9.39
C GLY A 15 -8.88 -15.45 8.24
N LEU A 16 -8.52 -15.98 7.08
CA LEU A 16 -8.20 -15.18 5.89
C LEU A 16 -9.49 -15.02 5.04
N PRO A 17 -10.03 -13.80 4.90
CA PRO A 17 -11.18 -13.57 4.05
C PRO A 17 -10.82 -13.79 2.59
N ILE A 18 -11.70 -14.45 1.85
CA ILE A 18 -11.50 -14.75 0.42
C ILE A 18 -12.73 -14.36 -0.39
N PHE A 19 -12.56 -14.28 -1.69
CA PHE A 19 -13.65 -14.03 -2.63
C PHE A 19 -13.37 -14.74 -3.97
N PRO A 20 -14.39 -15.02 -4.81
CA PRO A 20 -14.21 -15.71 -6.06
C PRO A 20 -13.67 -14.78 -7.14
N LEU A 21 -12.82 -15.35 -8.02
CA LEU A 21 -12.31 -14.70 -9.22
C LEU A 21 -12.69 -15.48 -10.48
N ASN A 22 -13.12 -14.77 -11.51
CA ASN A 22 -13.16 -15.30 -12.88
C ASN A 22 -11.82 -14.98 -13.54
N GLY A 23 -10.97 -16.00 -13.72
CA GLY A 23 -9.57 -15.79 -14.06
C GLY A 23 -8.83 -15.01 -12.97
N LYS A 24 -8.54 -13.72 -13.22
CA LYS A 24 -7.94 -12.79 -12.26
C LYS A 24 -8.91 -11.68 -11.82
N GLN A 25 -10.08 -11.60 -12.44
CA GLN A 25 -11.05 -10.52 -12.17
C GLN A 25 -12.03 -10.93 -11.08
N PRO A 26 -12.40 -10.03 -10.16
CA PRO A 26 -13.42 -10.30 -9.16
C PRO A 26 -14.75 -10.75 -9.80
N ALA A 27 -15.35 -11.81 -9.25
CA ALA A 27 -16.66 -12.30 -9.65
C ALA A 27 -17.79 -11.80 -8.71
N THR A 28 -17.48 -10.95 -7.76
CA THR A 28 -18.41 -10.33 -6.81
C THR A 28 -18.77 -8.91 -7.22
N ARG A 29 -19.89 -8.40 -6.70
CA ARG A 29 -20.43 -7.07 -7.06
C ARG A 29 -19.49 -5.92 -6.66
N HIS A 30 -18.87 -5.99 -5.48
CA HIS A 30 -18.02 -4.91 -4.95
C HIS A 30 -16.52 -5.31 -4.96
N GLY A 31 -16.16 -6.32 -5.77
CA GLY A 31 -14.79 -6.78 -5.88
C GLY A 31 -14.28 -7.42 -4.58
N PHE A 32 -13.03 -7.18 -4.25
CA PHE A 32 -12.42 -7.75 -3.04
C PHE A 32 -13.03 -7.23 -1.72
N LYS A 33 -13.88 -6.20 -1.76
CA LYS A 33 -14.61 -5.72 -0.58
C LYS A 33 -15.68 -6.70 -0.09
N ASP A 34 -16.10 -7.63 -0.95
CA ASP A 34 -17.03 -8.70 -0.59
C ASP A 34 -16.32 -9.92 0.02
N ALA A 35 -15.00 -9.86 0.21
CA ALA A 35 -14.24 -10.97 0.80
C ALA A 35 -14.77 -11.33 2.19
N THR A 36 -14.92 -12.64 2.43
CA THR A 36 -15.52 -13.15 3.65
C THR A 36 -14.83 -14.41 4.15
N THR A 37 -15.03 -14.70 5.44
CA THR A 37 -14.72 -16.00 6.06
C THR A 37 -15.98 -16.83 6.29
N ASP A 38 -17.17 -16.34 5.87
CA ASP A 38 -18.44 -17.05 5.98
C ASP A 38 -18.43 -18.27 5.07
N ARG A 39 -18.53 -19.45 5.71
CA ARG A 39 -18.46 -20.74 5.06
C ARG A 39 -19.61 -20.97 4.07
N ASP A 40 -20.82 -20.54 4.42
CA ASP A 40 -22.00 -20.79 3.61
C ASP A 40 -21.99 -19.93 2.35
N GLN A 41 -21.59 -18.66 2.48
CA GLN A 41 -21.39 -17.76 1.34
C GLN A 41 -20.29 -18.29 0.39
N ILE A 42 -19.20 -18.82 0.93
CA ILE A 42 -18.12 -19.41 0.12
C ILE A 42 -18.63 -20.63 -0.65
N ILE A 43 -19.38 -21.52 -0.01
CA ILE A 43 -19.96 -22.68 -0.66
C ILE A 43 -20.93 -22.26 -1.76
N GLU A 44 -21.75 -21.23 -1.55
CA GLU A 44 -22.68 -20.70 -2.53
C GLU A 44 -21.95 -20.25 -3.79
N TRP A 45 -20.89 -19.44 -3.68
CA TRP A 45 -20.09 -18.98 -4.81
C TRP A 45 -19.51 -20.13 -5.64
N TRP A 46 -18.90 -21.13 -5.00
CA TRP A 46 -18.30 -22.25 -5.73
C TRP A 46 -19.32 -23.29 -6.21
N ASN A 47 -20.55 -23.27 -5.68
CA ASN A 47 -21.67 -24.04 -6.26
C ASN A 47 -22.17 -23.36 -7.53
N GLU A 48 -22.19 -22.03 -7.59
CA GLU A 48 -22.53 -21.27 -8.78
C GLU A 48 -21.53 -21.54 -9.92
N ASN A 49 -20.24 -21.47 -9.62
CA ASN A 49 -19.19 -21.82 -10.59
C ASN A 49 -17.99 -22.50 -9.91
N PRO A 50 -17.88 -23.84 -10.06
CA PRO A 50 -16.80 -24.63 -9.46
C PRO A 50 -15.39 -24.27 -9.95
N ASN A 51 -15.26 -23.50 -11.06
CA ASN A 51 -14.01 -23.11 -11.67
C ASN A 51 -13.50 -21.74 -11.21
N TYR A 52 -14.20 -21.05 -10.31
CA TYR A 52 -13.70 -19.81 -9.76
C TYR A 52 -12.33 -20.01 -9.12
N ASN A 53 -11.44 -19.07 -9.42
CA ASN A 53 -10.19 -18.89 -8.71
C ASN A 53 -10.42 -18.20 -7.35
N ILE A 54 -9.39 -18.18 -6.52
CA ILE A 54 -9.44 -17.62 -5.17
C ILE A 54 -8.73 -16.27 -5.16
N GLY A 55 -9.46 -15.21 -4.82
CA GLY A 55 -8.91 -13.91 -4.50
C GLY A 55 -8.65 -13.81 -3.01
N LEU A 56 -7.45 -13.40 -2.65
CA LEU A 56 -7.04 -13.18 -1.26
C LEU A 56 -6.65 -11.71 -1.09
N PRO A 57 -7.47 -10.89 -0.42
CA PRO A 57 -7.07 -9.55 -0.01
C PRO A 57 -5.85 -9.62 0.88
N LEU A 58 -4.93 -8.68 0.69
CA LEU A 58 -3.76 -8.58 1.56
C LEU A 58 -4.20 -8.01 2.92
N PRO A 59 -3.78 -8.62 4.05
CA PRO A 59 -4.06 -8.10 5.38
C PRO A 59 -3.53 -6.68 5.58
N GLU A 60 -4.14 -5.94 6.50
CA GLU A 60 -3.60 -4.66 6.97
C GLU A 60 -2.14 -4.82 7.41
N ASN A 61 -1.35 -3.78 7.24
CA ASN A 61 0.08 -3.78 7.59
C ASN A 61 0.88 -4.91 6.90
N SER A 62 0.45 -5.29 5.71
CA SER A 62 1.18 -6.22 4.84
C SER A 62 1.34 -5.65 3.43
N CYS A 63 2.32 -6.16 2.71
CA CYS A 63 2.47 -5.95 1.28
C CYS A 63 2.96 -7.23 0.60
N ALA A 64 2.84 -7.28 -0.72
CA ALA A 64 3.53 -8.24 -1.55
C ALA A 64 4.30 -7.52 -2.65
N ILE A 65 5.53 -7.96 -2.88
CA ILE A 65 6.33 -7.56 -4.02
C ILE A 65 6.05 -8.54 -5.16
N ASP A 66 5.47 -8.02 -6.23
CA ASP A 66 5.07 -8.77 -7.42
C ASP A 66 6.17 -8.65 -8.47
N ILE A 67 6.83 -9.76 -8.79
CA ILE A 67 7.91 -9.83 -9.77
C ILE A 67 7.34 -10.32 -11.10
N ASP A 68 7.27 -9.45 -12.11
CA ASP A 68 6.89 -9.82 -13.48
C ASP A 68 8.13 -10.01 -14.38
N PRO A 69 8.50 -11.25 -14.71
CA PRO A 69 9.67 -11.52 -15.57
C PRO A 69 9.56 -10.90 -16.97
N ARG A 70 8.36 -10.73 -17.50
CA ARG A 70 8.13 -10.18 -18.84
C ARG A 70 8.47 -8.70 -18.95
N SER A 71 8.41 -8.00 -17.82
CA SER A 71 8.76 -6.59 -17.71
C SER A 71 10.15 -6.38 -17.07
N GLY A 72 11.00 -7.41 -17.05
CA GLY A 72 12.35 -7.29 -16.51
C GLY A 72 12.47 -7.49 -15.00
N GLY A 73 11.39 -7.87 -14.31
CA GLY A 73 11.35 -7.95 -12.85
C GLY A 73 12.41 -8.86 -12.21
N LEU A 74 12.80 -9.97 -12.87
CA LEU A 74 13.88 -10.83 -12.38
C LEU A 74 15.25 -10.11 -12.39
N HIS A 75 15.52 -9.32 -13.42
CA HIS A 75 16.75 -8.53 -13.50
C HIS A 75 16.73 -7.43 -12.44
N GLY A 76 15.62 -6.70 -12.34
CA GLY A 76 15.45 -5.66 -11.33
C GLY A 76 15.60 -6.18 -9.90
N LEU A 77 15.08 -7.40 -9.60
CA LEU A 77 15.27 -8.02 -8.30
C LEU A 77 16.76 -8.34 -8.03
N ALA A 78 17.46 -8.92 -9.02
CA ALA A 78 18.88 -9.23 -8.88
C ALA A 78 19.74 -7.97 -8.68
N GLU A 79 19.40 -6.86 -9.34
CA GLU A 79 20.05 -5.57 -9.11
C GLU A 79 19.80 -5.03 -7.69
N LEU A 80 18.55 -5.09 -7.21
CA LEU A 80 18.24 -4.68 -5.83
C LEU A 80 19.02 -5.52 -4.81
N GLU A 81 19.04 -6.84 -4.97
CA GLU A 81 19.74 -7.71 -4.05
C GLU A 81 21.27 -7.49 -4.09
N THR A 82 21.82 -7.14 -5.24
CA THR A 82 23.24 -6.80 -5.39
C THR A 82 23.57 -5.46 -4.71
N ASN A 83 22.69 -4.46 -4.88
CA ASN A 83 22.93 -3.11 -4.38
C ASN A 83 22.67 -2.95 -2.88
N TYR A 84 21.81 -3.80 -2.31
CA TYR A 84 21.40 -3.71 -0.91
C TYR A 84 21.72 -5.01 -0.14
N ALA A 85 20.86 -6.00 -0.26
CA ALA A 85 21.00 -7.32 0.36
C ALA A 85 19.94 -8.28 -0.22
N PRO A 86 20.16 -9.60 -0.16
CA PRO A 86 19.13 -10.57 -0.51
C PRO A 86 17.83 -10.36 0.28
N LEU A 87 16.69 -10.65 -0.37
CA LEU A 87 15.42 -10.71 0.34
C LEU A 87 15.46 -11.80 1.42
N PRO A 88 14.90 -11.55 2.61
CA PRO A 88 14.83 -12.58 3.65
C PRO A 88 13.88 -13.71 3.21
N GLU A 89 14.07 -14.89 3.79
CA GLU A 89 13.13 -15.99 3.64
C GLU A 89 11.75 -15.58 4.14
N THR A 90 10.74 -15.72 3.29
CA THR A 90 9.36 -15.31 3.56
C THR A 90 8.39 -16.20 2.78
N THR A 91 7.10 -16.05 3.03
CA THR A 91 6.07 -16.68 2.20
C THR A 91 6.19 -16.18 0.76
N ILE A 92 6.25 -17.11 -0.19
CA ILE A 92 6.31 -16.81 -1.63
C ILE A 92 5.22 -17.59 -2.35
N THR A 93 4.47 -16.91 -3.21
CA THR A 93 3.60 -17.55 -4.21
C THR A 93 4.26 -17.49 -5.57
N ILE A 94 4.31 -18.63 -6.27
CA ILE A 94 4.80 -18.76 -7.63
C ILE A 94 3.61 -18.69 -8.58
N SER A 95 3.71 -17.85 -9.61
CA SER A 95 2.65 -17.73 -10.61
C SER A 95 2.53 -18.98 -11.48
N GLY A 96 1.32 -19.28 -11.96
CA GLY A 96 1.08 -20.41 -12.85
C GLY A 96 1.61 -20.23 -14.26
N ARG A 97 2.44 -19.21 -14.54
CA ARG A 97 3.02 -18.99 -15.89
C ARG A 97 4.24 -19.84 -16.20
N ASN A 98 4.93 -20.34 -15.19
CA ASN A 98 6.21 -21.04 -15.32
C ASN A 98 7.34 -20.16 -15.91
N ASP A 99 7.23 -18.84 -15.81
CA ASP A 99 8.20 -17.86 -16.27
C ASP A 99 9.09 -17.30 -15.15
N GLY A 100 8.89 -17.76 -13.93
CA GLY A 100 9.62 -17.29 -12.75
C GLY A 100 8.91 -16.18 -11.97
N GLY A 101 7.71 -15.78 -12.39
CA GLY A 101 6.91 -14.78 -11.68
C GLY A 101 6.57 -15.20 -10.25
N LYS A 102 6.74 -14.29 -9.29
CA LYS A 102 6.60 -14.55 -7.85
C LYS A 102 5.99 -13.37 -7.12
N HIS A 103 5.26 -13.66 -6.04
CA HIS A 103 4.84 -12.67 -5.05
C HIS A 103 5.55 -12.98 -3.73
N TYR A 104 6.35 -12.05 -3.22
CA TYR A 104 7.02 -12.13 -1.92
C TYR A 104 6.19 -11.34 -0.90
N TYR A 105 5.74 -12.00 0.16
CA TYR A 105 4.88 -11.39 1.17
C TYR A 105 5.70 -10.85 2.35
N PHE A 106 5.38 -9.64 2.81
CA PHE A 106 6.05 -9.01 3.95
C PHE A 106 5.05 -8.33 4.88
N LYS A 107 5.37 -8.33 6.17
CA LYS A 107 4.77 -7.43 7.15
C LYS A 107 5.42 -6.06 7.03
N VAL A 108 4.62 -5.01 7.07
CA VAL A 108 5.10 -3.63 6.99
C VAL A 108 4.50 -2.80 8.12
N PRO A 109 5.25 -1.84 8.69
CA PRO A 109 4.66 -0.89 9.62
C PRO A 109 3.60 -0.03 8.94
N PRO A 110 2.60 0.48 9.69
CA PRO A 110 1.59 1.38 9.15
C PRO A 110 2.20 2.54 8.37
N GLY A 111 1.52 2.95 7.30
CA GLY A 111 1.93 4.09 6.50
C GLY A 111 1.73 3.87 4.99
N ARG A 112 1.90 4.96 4.23
CA ARG A 112 1.77 4.92 2.78
C ARG A 112 2.98 4.22 2.15
N LEU A 113 2.72 3.36 1.17
CA LEU A 113 3.72 2.69 0.35
C LEU A 113 3.55 3.08 -1.13
N THR A 114 4.63 2.98 -1.91
CA THR A 114 4.70 3.32 -3.33
C THR A 114 5.70 2.44 -4.05
N ASP A 115 5.52 2.22 -5.34
CA ASP A 115 6.43 1.51 -6.24
C ASP A 115 7.38 2.41 -7.03
N ARG A 116 7.27 3.74 -6.86
CA ARG A 116 8.00 4.74 -7.66
C ARG A 116 9.52 4.57 -7.70
N ASN A 117 10.10 3.95 -6.68
CA ASN A 117 11.55 3.74 -6.58
C ASN A 117 11.95 2.28 -6.85
N LEU A 118 11.01 1.43 -7.27
CA LEU A 118 11.28 0.06 -7.66
C LEU A 118 11.65 -0.01 -9.14
N PRO A 119 12.51 -0.96 -9.55
CA PRO A 119 12.78 -1.24 -10.95
C PRO A 119 11.52 -1.64 -11.72
N GLU A 120 11.56 -1.45 -13.05
CA GLU A 120 10.50 -1.91 -13.93
C GLU A 120 10.28 -3.43 -13.77
N GLY A 121 9.02 -3.85 -13.82
CA GLY A 121 8.62 -5.24 -13.62
C GLY A 121 8.56 -5.68 -12.15
N ILE A 122 8.73 -4.75 -11.21
CA ILE A 122 8.52 -4.97 -9.77
C ILE A 122 7.43 -4.04 -9.27
N ASP A 123 6.28 -4.60 -8.94
CA ASP A 123 5.14 -3.87 -8.39
C ASP A 123 4.99 -4.13 -6.89
N ILE A 124 4.40 -3.16 -6.17
CA ILE A 124 3.96 -3.37 -4.81
C ILE A 124 2.44 -3.52 -4.72
N ARG A 125 2.00 -4.57 -4.06
CA ARG A 125 0.59 -4.79 -3.69
C ARG A 125 0.48 -4.54 -2.18
N VAL A 126 -0.37 -3.60 -1.80
CA VAL A 126 -0.48 -3.11 -0.42
C VAL A 126 -1.75 -3.62 0.22
N GLY A 127 -1.70 -3.96 1.49
CA GLY A 127 -2.84 -4.37 2.29
C GLY A 127 -3.99 -3.36 2.24
N GLU A 128 -5.24 -3.86 2.35
CA GLU A 128 -6.50 -3.12 2.25
C GLU A 128 -6.81 -2.47 0.89
N ARG A 129 -5.87 -2.49 -0.07
CA ARG A 129 -6.05 -1.88 -1.40
C ARG A 129 -5.94 -2.87 -2.54
N HIS A 130 -5.29 -3.98 -2.31
CA HIS A 130 -5.02 -4.98 -3.33
C HIS A 130 -5.35 -6.38 -2.83
N TYR A 131 -5.54 -7.25 -3.80
CA TYR A 131 -5.65 -8.69 -3.59
C TYR A 131 -4.67 -9.40 -4.53
N LEU A 132 -4.40 -10.65 -4.22
CA LEU A 132 -3.63 -11.54 -5.06
C LEU A 132 -4.45 -12.79 -5.39
N VAL A 133 -4.08 -13.44 -6.48
CA VAL A 133 -4.60 -14.76 -6.83
C VAL A 133 -3.90 -15.78 -5.94
N ALA A 134 -4.69 -16.48 -5.10
CA ALA A 134 -4.15 -17.44 -4.15
C ALA A 134 -4.02 -18.84 -4.74
N PRO A 135 -3.02 -19.64 -4.31
CA PRO A 135 -2.97 -21.07 -4.62
C PRO A 135 -4.25 -21.81 -4.16
N PRO A 136 -4.72 -22.85 -4.87
CA PRO A 136 -4.15 -23.46 -6.07
C PRO A 136 -4.81 -22.96 -7.36
N SER A 137 -5.24 -21.71 -7.41
CA SER A 137 -5.91 -21.08 -8.56
C SER A 137 -5.17 -21.35 -9.87
N VAL A 138 -5.91 -21.31 -10.98
CA VAL A 138 -5.37 -21.53 -12.32
C VAL A 138 -5.07 -20.21 -13.01
N HIS A 139 -3.90 -20.08 -13.62
CA HIS A 139 -3.55 -18.92 -14.41
C HIS A 139 -4.35 -18.93 -15.74
N PRO A 140 -5.12 -17.87 -16.07
CA PRO A 140 -6.05 -17.91 -17.21
C PRO A 140 -5.39 -18.10 -18.58
N ASP A 141 -4.17 -17.58 -18.77
CA ASP A 141 -3.50 -17.61 -20.06
C ASP A 141 -2.73 -18.93 -20.30
N THR A 142 -2.27 -19.60 -19.24
CA THR A 142 -1.36 -20.74 -19.35
C THR A 142 -1.98 -22.06 -18.86
N GLY A 143 -3.04 -22.00 -18.06
CA GLY A 143 -3.61 -23.16 -17.38
C GLY A 143 -2.75 -23.72 -16.24
N GLY A 144 -1.60 -23.13 -15.96
CA GLY A 144 -0.74 -23.53 -14.83
C GLY A 144 -1.30 -23.06 -13.49
N HIS A 145 -0.95 -23.77 -12.43
CA HIS A 145 -1.45 -23.48 -11.09
C HIS A 145 -0.54 -22.50 -10.32
N TYR A 146 -1.14 -21.57 -9.61
CA TYR A 146 -0.48 -20.84 -8.54
C TYR A 146 -0.15 -21.82 -7.41
N ARG A 147 1.04 -21.71 -6.85
CA ARG A 147 1.50 -22.58 -5.76
C ARG A 147 2.39 -21.83 -4.80
N PHE A 148 2.46 -22.26 -3.55
CA PHE A 148 3.49 -21.79 -2.62
C PHE A 148 4.86 -22.34 -3.02
N ALA A 149 5.90 -21.54 -2.76
CA ALA A 149 7.27 -22.02 -2.86
C ALA A 149 7.59 -22.99 -1.72
N GLU A 150 8.50 -23.92 -1.97
CA GLU A 150 8.99 -24.87 -0.95
C GLU A 150 10.48 -24.63 -0.70
N PRO A 151 10.93 -24.67 0.58
CA PRO A 151 10.09 -24.83 1.77
C PRO A 151 9.19 -23.62 2.03
N GLU A 152 8.05 -23.84 2.72
CA GLU A 152 7.18 -22.75 3.16
C GLU A 152 7.82 -22.02 4.34
N HIS A 153 7.80 -20.69 4.27
CA HIS A 153 8.27 -19.81 5.34
C HIS A 153 7.12 -18.93 5.85
N PRO A 154 7.13 -18.54 7.12
CA PRO A 154 6.18 -17.52 7.62
C PRO A 154 6.45 -16.18 6.94
N ILE A 155 5.40 -15.31 6.91
CA ILE A 155 5.55 -13.95 6.39
C ILE A 155 6.56 -13.20 7.27
N ALA A 156 7.69 -12.81 6.67
CA ALA A 156 8.75 -12.06 7.33
C ALA A 156 8.43 -10.57 7.46
N ASP A 157 9.14 -9.88 8.33
CA ASP A 157 9.15 -8.42 8.33
C ASP A 157 9.87 -7.88 7.08
N CYS A 158 9.33 -6.82 6.49
CA CYS A 158 9.93 -6.17 5.33
C CYS A 158 11.35 -5.67 5.69
N PRO A 159 12.39 -6.06 4.93
CA PRO A 159 13.74 -5.62 5.24
C PRO A 159 13.85 -4.10 5.10
N ARG A 160 14.66 -3.50 5.95
CA ARG A 160 14.77 -2.04 6.08
C ARG A 160 15.06 -1.35 4.76
N TRP A 161 15.99 -1.90 3.97
CA TRP A 161 16.36 -1.32 2.69
C TRP A 161 15.19 -1.28 1.70
N LEU A 162 14.37 -2.36 1.65
CA LEU A 162 13.19 -2.42 0.79
C LEU A 162 12.10 -1.47 1.29
N LEU A 163 11.90 -1.41 2.61
CA LEU A 163 10.94 -0.50 3.23
C LEU A 163 11.28 0.97 2.91
N ASP A 164 12.56 1.33 2.91
CA ASP A 164 13.02 2.69 2.58
C ASP A 164 12.78 3.00 1.09
N LEU A 165 12.87 2.03 0.18
CA LEU A 165 12.55 2.20 -1.23
C LEU A 165 11.05 2.36 -1.50
N ILE A 166 10.21 1.55 -0.82
CA ILE A 166 8.76 1.55 -1.05
C ILE A 166 8.00 2.60 -0.23
N ARG A 167 8.65 3.29 0.68
CA ARG A 167 8.08 4.46 1.34
C ARG A 167 8.24 5.70 0.46
N PRO A 168 7.21 6.59 0.43
CA PRO A 168 7.38 7.87 -0.24
C PRO A 168 8.59 8.59 0.36
N THR A 169 9.55 8.96 -0.45
CA THR A 169 10.60 9.88 -0.03
C THR A 169 9.93 11.22 0.26
N ILE A 170 9.71 11.53 1.53
CA ILE A 170 9.38 12.88 1.92
C ILE A 170 10.65 13.66 1.64
N LYS A 171 10.73 14.32 0.46
CA LYS A 171 11.78 15.34 0.28
C LYS A 171 11.61 16.29 1.46
N PRO A 172 12.66 16.53 2.28
CA PRO A 172 12.59 17.59 3.26
C PRO A 172 12.15 18.82 2.48
N VAL A 173 11.00 19.39 2.82
CA VAL A 173 10.67 20.71 2.32
C VAL A 173 11.71 21.57 2.98
N GLU A 174 12.62 22.15 2.18
CA GLU A 174 13.57 23.11 2.71
C GLU A 174 12.75 24.17 3.42
N ALA A 175 12.92 24.23 4.76
CA ALA A 175 12.22 25.24 5.54
C ALA A 175 12.56 26.59 4.91
N PRO A 176 11.58 27.45 4.62
CA PRO A 176 11.89 28.79 4.17
C PRO A 176 12.82 29.40 5.19
N VAL A 177 13.91 30.03 4.72
CA VAL A 177 14.80 30.80 5.59
C VAL A 177 13.95 31.94 6.12
N VAL A 178 13.36 31.76 7.30
CA VAL A 178 12.60 32.79 8.00
C VAL A 178 13.61 33.83 8.44
N ARG A 179 13.61 34.96 7.75
CA ARG A 179 14.40 36.12 8.19
C ARG A 179 13.75 36.69 9.43
N ASP A 180 14.52 36.95 10.46
CA ASP A 180 14.05 37.56 11.71
C ASP A 180 13.16 38.80 11.38
N GLY A 181 11.91 38.73 11.81
CA GLY A 181 10.90 39.79 11.67
C GLY A 181 9.62 39.47 10.87
N GLU A 182 9.55 38.35 10.11
CA GLU A 182 8.38 38.01 9.27
C GLU A 182 7.70 36.69 9.66
N THR A 183 7.71 36.33 10.93
CA THR A 183 7.39 34.97 11.41
C THR A 183 6.03 34.42 10.96
N GLY A 184 4.99 35.22 10.83
CA GLY A 184 3.66 34.79 10.36
C GLY A 184 3.49 34.81 8.85
N ALA A 185 3.94 35.88 8.19
CA ALA A 185 3.74 36.11 6.76
C ALA A 185 4.51 35.10 5.89
N GLY A 186 5.71 34.66 6.35
CA GLY A 186 6.50 33.65 5.67
C GLY A 186 5.80 32.26 5.65
N LEU A 187 5.21 31.85 6.74
CA LEU A 187 4.45 30.60 6.84
C LEU A 187 3.20 30.61 5.95
N ILE A 188 2.44 31.72 5.97
CA ILE A 188 1.24 31.91 5.15
C ILE A 188 1.60 31.84 3.66
N ARG A 189 2.62 32.56 3.22
CA ARG A 189 3.09 32.55 1.83
C ARG A 189 3.54 31.14 1.40
N PHE A 190 4.27 30.43 2.25
CA PHE A 190 4.74 29.09 1.97
C PHE A 190 3.59 28.09 1.75
N VAL A 191 2.50 28.21 2.51
CA VAL A 191 1.29 27.42 2.30
C VAL A 191 0.59 27.84 0.99
N ALA A 192 0.51 29.13 0.68
CA ALA A 192 -0.12 29.66 -0.53
C ALA A 192 0.62 29.29 -1.83
N GLU A 193 1.91 28.98 -1.76
CA GLU A 193 2.75 28.56 -2.90
C GLU A 193 2.88 27.03 -3.01
N ALA A 194 2.15 26.26 -2.18
CA ALA A 194 2.26 24.82 -2.12
C ALA A 194 1.75 24.13 -3.40
N GLN A 195 2.58 23.26 -3.99
CA GLN A 195 2.23 22.51 -5.20
C GLN A 195 1.39 21.27 -4.90
N GLU A 196 0.66 20.82 -5.91
CA GLU A 196 -0.11 19.58 -5.83
C GLU A 196 0.77 18.40 -5.39
N GLY A 197 0.24 17.60 -4.43
CA GLY A 197 0.98 16.50 -3.80
C GLY A 197 1.81 16.89 -2.58
N GLN A 198 2.06 18.18 -2.32
CA GLN A 198 2.79 18.66 -1.14
C GLN A 198 1.94 19.49 -0.16
N ARG A 199 0.74 19.91 -0.57
CA ARG A 199 -0.13 20.86 0.13
C ARG A 199 -0.35 20.51 1.60
N ASN A 200 -0.79 19.28 1.89
CA ASN A 200 -1.04 18.82 3.26
C ASN A 200 0.24 18.74 4.11
N HIS A 201 1.37 18.38 3.50
CA HIS A 201 2.65 18.30 4.21
C HIS A 201 3.16 19.70 4.58
N ILE A 202 3.10 20.63 3.63
CA ILE A 202 3.50 22.04 3.84
C ILE A 202 2.60 22.70 4.89
N LEU A 203 1.28 22.49 4.80
CA LEU A 203 0.32 22.96 5.80
C LEU A 203 0.64 22.40 7.18
N PHE A 204 0.85 21.08 7.31
CA PHE A 204 1.19 20.45 8.60
C PHE A 204 2.46 21.03 9.21
N TRP A 205 3.51 21.20 8.40
CA TRP A 205 4.75 21.81 8.85
C TRP A 205 4.54 23.26 9.32
N ALA A 206 3.85 24.09 8.53
CA ALA A 206 3.56 25.49 8.88
C ALA A 206 2.73 25.60 10.19
N LEU A 207 1.79 24.70 10.38
CA LEU A 207 1.00 24.62 11.63
C LEU A 207 1.88 24.23 12.82
N CYS A 208 2.78 23.26 12.70
CA CYS A 208 3.71 22.88 13.75
C CYS A 208 4.64 24.05 14.13
N GLU A 209 5.22 24.74 13.16
CA GLU A 209 6.09 25.90 13.42
C GLU A 209 5.30 27.04 14.06
N SER A 210 4.09 27.35 13.59
CA SER A 210 3.25 28.40 14.18
C SER A 210 2.82 28.11 15.62
N LEU A 211 2.58 26.83 15.95
CA LEU A 211 2.29 26.36 17.32
C LEU A 211 3.52 26.49 18.22
N LYS A 212 4.68 26.05 17.72
CA LYS A 212 5.96 26.13 18.43
C LYS A 212 6.32 27.58 18.78
N ASP A 213 6.12 28.50 17.85
CA ASP A 213 6.42 29.92 18.03
C ASP A 213 5.30 30.68 18.76
N GLY A 214 4.19 30.00 19.11
CA GLY A 214 3.06 30.58 19.84
C GLY A 214 2.21 31.58 19.02
N ILE A 215 2.42 31.67 17.71
CA ILE A 215 1.73 32.61 16.80
C ILE A 215 0.49 32.04 16.14
N TYR A 216 0.26 30.73 16.24
CA TYR A 216 -0.88 30.06 15.59
C TYR A 216 -2.24 30.73 15.80
N PRO A 217 -2.61 31.16 17.04
CA PRO A 217 -3.90 31.83 17.22
C PRO A 217 -4.06 33.12 16.40
N ALA A 218 -2.96 33.84 16.17
CA ALA A 218 -2.96 35.10 15.44
C ALA A 218 -3.06 34.91 13.91
N ILE A 219 -2.48 33.83 13.37
CA ILE A 219 -2.39 33.60 11.90
C ILE A 219 -3.27 32.43 11.40
N LYS A 220 -4.09 31.84 12.28
CA LYS A 220 -4.92 30.67 11.93
C LYS A 220 -5.80 30.92 10.73
N GLN A 221 -6.48 32.08 10.67
CA GLN A 221 -7.41 32.41 9.59
C GLN A 221 -6.65 32.61 8.26
N ASP A 222 -5.48 33.21 8.31
CA ASP A 222 -4.66 33.43 7.12
C ASP A 222 -4.07 32.12 6.58
N LEU A 223 -3.67 31.21 7.47
CA LEU A 223 -3.25 29.85 7.09
C LEU A 223 -4.39 29.06 6.46
N LEU A 224 -5.62 29.17 6.99
CA LEU A 224 -6.81 28.57 6.39
C LEU A 224 -7.05 29.13 4.98
N ASN A 225 -7.04 30.44 4.84
CA ASN A 225 -7.24 31.10 3.53
C ASN A 225 -6.15 30.66 2.51
N ALA A 226 -4.91 30.57 2.94
CA ALA A 226 -3.81 30.09 2.12
C ALA A 226 -4.00 28.61 1.71
N ALA A 227 -4.43 27.76 2.63
CA ALA A 227 -4.72 26.36 2.35
C ALA A 227 -5.87 26.19 1.34
N LEU A 228 -6.95 26.97 1.49
CA LEU A 228 -8.07 26.99 0.56
C LEU A 228 -7.65 27.46 -0.84
N SER A 229 -6.77 28.47 -0.93
CA SER A 229 -6.29 29.02 -2.20
C SER A 229 -5.50 28.00 -3.05
N VAL A 230 -4.89 27.02 -2.42
CA VAL A 230 -4.16 25.94 -3.10
C VAL A 230 -5.01 24.67 -3.29
N GLY A 231 -6.32 24.73 -2.97
CA GLY A 231 -7.27 23.66 -3.23
C GLY A 231 -7.38 22.59 -2.14
N LEU A 232 -6.95 22.89 -0.91
CA LEU A 232 -7.31 22.08 0.26
C LEU A 232 -8.73 22.49 0.72
N SER A 233 -9.48 21.54 1.27
CA SER A 233 -10.78 21.82 1.88
C SER A 233 -10.61 22.32 3.33
N GLU A 234 -11.62 23.01 3.84
CA GLU A 234 -11.66 23.44 5.24
C GLU A 234 -11.58 22.24 6.20
N GLN A 235 -12.21 21.12 5.85
CA GLN A 235 -12.14 19.88 6.63
C GLN A 235 -10.72 19.32 6.70
N GLU A 236 -9.97 19.33 5.58
CA GLU A 236 -8.57 18.91 5.55
C GLU A 236 -7.70 19.82 6.41
N PHE A 237 -7.92 21.13 6.36
CA PHE A 237 -7.22 22.07 7.23
C PHE A 237 -7.45 21.73 8.71
N HIS A 238 -8.70 21.58 9.16
CA HIS A 238 -9.00 21.27 10.55
C HIS A 238 -8.44 19.92 11.00
N THR A 239 -8.50 18.93 10.14
CA THR A 239 -7.91 17.61 10.42
C THR A 239 -6.39 17.69 10.59
N THR A 240 -5.74 18.47 9.74
CA THR A 240 -4.29 18.68 9.77
C THR A 240 -3.87 19.50 10.99
N ALA A 241 -4.65 20.54 11.35
CA ALA A 241 -4.41 21.35 12.52
C ALA A 241 -4.54 20.55 13.83
N ALA A 242 -5.59 19.74 13.97
CA ALA A 242 -5.74 18.84 15.12
C ALA A 242 -4.59 17.82 15.23
N SER A 243 -4.02 17.39 14.11
CA SER A 243 -2.86 16.49 14.07
C SER A 243 -1.57 17.21 14.51
N ALA A 244 -1.39 18.47 14.11
CA ALA A 244 -0.26 19.30 14.55
C ALA A 244 -0.33 19.60 16.04
N GLU A 245 -1.50 19.97 16.55
CA GLU A 245 -1.73 20.21 17.99
C GLU A 245 -1.39 18.99 18.85
N ARG A 246 -1.84 17.78 18.45
CA ARG A 246 -1.49 16.52 19.14
C ARG A 246 -0.01 16.21 19.13
N ARG A 247 0.73 16.63 18.11
CA ARG A 247 2.17 16.40 18.01
C ARG A 247 2.96 17.35 18.89
N MET A 248 2.44 18.55 19.13
CA MET A 248 3.10 19.62 19.88
C MET A 248 2.71 19.65 21.37
N SER A 249 1.69 18.86 21.78
CA SER A 249 1.29 18.62 23.17
C SER A 249 2.14 17.52 23.81
#